data_6f2f0c9f07681f59f94cf561defb86b5
#
_entry.id   6f2f0c9f07681f59f94cf561defb86b5
#
_cell.length_a   1.000
_cell.length_b   1.000
_cell.length_c   1.000
_cell.angle_alpha   90.00
_cell.angle_beta   90.00
_cell.angle_gamma   90.00
#
_symmetry.space_group_name_H-M   'P 1'
#
loop_
_entity.id
_entity.type
_entity.pdbx_description
1 polymer ?
#
loop_
_entity_poly.entity_id
_entity_poly.type
_entity_poly.pdbx_seq_one_letter_code
_entity_poly.pdbx_strand_id
1 'polypeptide(L)'
;GADIIDIGAESARTNREAISIDEEISRLRSFIEQWHTIRDLEPKDKEQLSPPLLSVNTWRPEVVEQILGPEVDLLNDMSALPDNRNALLCAKHQTSLLIMHSVGQPKIPHTHQQWRGLMKSMADFFEEKTAIAIEAGLSREQIILDPGLDFAKQKEDNLLLLRELNQLIHLGFPLLLPISRKTVIGEALDIEDPRKRDAGTLALLAHGVHKGAHLFRVHNTETCWQALKVLSAL
;
A
#
# COMPACT_ATOMS: atom_id res chain seq x y z
N GLY A 1 17.41 6.12 -3.13
CA GLY A 1 16.61 6.04 -1.92
C GLY A 1 15.17 5.63 -2.21
N ALA A 2 14.32 5.67 -1.19
CA ALA A 2 12.89 5.50 -1.38
C ALA A 2 12.24 6.85 -1.75
N ASP A 3 11.26 6.82 -2.65
CA ASP A 3 10.48 8.02 -3.03
C ASP A 3 9.36 8.30 -2.02
N ILE A 4 8.90 7.26 -1.32
CA ILE A 4 7.85 7.33 -0.29
C ILE A 4 8.32 6.53 0.93
N ILE A 5 8.20 7.11 2.12
CA ILE A 5 8.40 6.43 3.39
C ILE A 5 7.03 6.13 3.98
N ASP A 6 6.72 4.84 4.18
CA ASP A 6 5.44 4.40 4.74
C ASP A 6 5.62 3.98 6.20
N ILE A 7 5.00 4.72 7.11
CA ILE A 7 5.05 4.48 8.56
C ILE A 7 3.72 3.96 9.08
N GLY A 8 3.76 3.11 10.09
CA GLY A 8 2.57 2.61 10.77
C GLY A 8 2.87 2.25 12.21
N ALA A 9 1.97 2.58 13.10
CA ALA A 9 2.11 2.30 14.53
C ALA A 9 1.49 0.96 14.94
N GLU A 10 0.51 0.48 14.18
CA GLU A 10 -0.16 -0.80 14.40
C GLU A 10 0.02 -1.76 13.22
N SER A 11 0.32 -3.01 13.53
CA SER A 11 0.40 -4.05 12.51
C SER A 11 -0.98 -4.58 12.13
N ALA A 12 -1.30 -4.63 10.84
CA ALA A 12 -2.52 -5.27 10.33
C ALA A 12 -2.53 -6.81 10.44
N ARG A 13 -1.43 -7.43 10.90
CA ARG A 13 -1.34 -8.89 11.08
C ARG A 13 -2.32 -9.36 12.14
N THR A 14 -3.02 -10.46 11.84
CA THR A 14 -4.04 -11.06 12.71
C THR A 14 -3.50 -11.66 14.01
N ASN A 15 -2.19 -11.96 14.07
CA ASN A 15 -1.49 -12.54 15.22
C ASN A 15 -0.81 -11.48 16.11
N ARG A 16 -1.15 -10.20 15.98
CA ARG A 16 -0.66 -9.10 16.81
C ARG A 16 -1.82 -8.47 17.55
N GLU A 17 -1.62 -8.14 18.84
CA GLU A 17 -2.60 -7.42 19.63
C GLU A 17 -2.89 -6.04 19.06
N ALA A 18 -4.12 -5.57 19.24
CA ALA A 18 -4.50 -4.21 18.90
C ALA A 18 -3.95 -3.25 19.96
N ILE A 19 -3.54 -2.07 19.53
CA ILE A 19 -3.17 -0.97 20.41
C ILE A 19 -4.36 0.01 20.55
N SER A 20 -4.34 0.84 21.60
CA SER A 20 -5.35 1.88 21.76
C SER A 20 -5.20 2.97 20.68
N ILE A 21 -6.28 3.71 20.45
CA ILE A 21 -6.28 4.88 19.56
C ILE A 21 -5.24 5.91 20.03
N ASP A 22 -5.20 6.22 21.32
CA ASP A 22 -4.27 7.20 21.88
C ASP A 22 -2.81 6.77 21.71
N GLU A 23 -2.53 5.49 21.86
CA GLU A 23 -1.18 4.95 21.65
C GLU A 23 -0.79 5.03 20.18
N GLU A 24 -1.70 4.70 19.25
CA GLU A 24 -1.45 4.82 17.82
C GLU A 24 -1.18 6.27 17.42
N ILE A 25 -2.01 7.21 17.88
CA ILE A 25 -1.81 8.65 17.66
C ILE A 25 -0.46 9.11 18.20
N SER A 26 -0.13 8.74 19.43
CA SER A 26 1.13 9.15 20.07
C SER A 26 2.35 8.69 19.30
N ARG A 27 2.35 7.42 18.87
CA ARG A 27 3.46 6.83 18.07
C ARG A 27 3.64 7.51 16.73
N LEU A 28 2.54 7.71 15.98
CA LEU A 28 2.55 8.34 14.66
C LEU A 28 2.96 9.81 14.76
N ARG A 29 2.37 10.56 15.69
CA ARG A 29 2.66 11.98 15.88
C ARG A 29 4.13 12.23 16.22
N SER A 30 4.72 11.41 17.10
CA SER A 30 6.13 11.50 17.44
C SER A 30 7.08 11.43 16.24
N PHE A 31 6.72 10.67 15.21
CA PHE A 31 7.48 10.61 13.97
C PHE A 31 7.16 11.79 13.04
N ILE A 32 5.87 12.08 12.85
CA ILE A 32 5.41 13.15 11.95
C ILE A 32 5.99 14.51 12.35
N GLU A 33 6.03 14.82 13.63
CA GLU A 33 6.61 16.07 14.16
C GLU A 33 8.11 16.24 13.85
N GLN A 34 8.82 15.14 13.61
CA GLN A 34 10.24 15.15 13.24
C GLN A 34 10.45 15.04 11.73
N TRP A 35 9.37 14.83 10.94
CA TRP A 35 9.46 14.50 9.54
C TRP A 35 10.18 15.58 8.71
N HIS A 36 9.88 16.85 8.94
CA HIS A 36 10.55 17.96 8.25
C HIS A 36 12.07 17.91 8.43
N THR A 37 12.55 17.60 9.63
CA THR A 37 13.99 17.47 9.91
C THR A 37 14.61 16.28 9.16
N ILE A 38 13.86 15.16 9.06
CA ILE A 38 14.31 13.95 8.35
C ILE A 38 14.32 14.20 6.85
N ARG A 39 13.26 14.81 6.33
CA ARG A 39 13.08 15.12 4.90
C ARG A 39 14.14 16.07 4.36
N ASP A 40 14.52 17.06 5.16
CA ASP A 40 15.47 18.10 4.77
C ASP A 40 16.94 17.67 4.92
N LEU A 41 17.20 16.44 5.38
CA LEU A 41 18.54 15.86 5.29
C LEU A 41 18.93 15.74 3.82
N GLU A 42 20.07 16.29 3.44
CA GLU A 42 20.57 16.25 2.06
C GLU A 42 20.54 14.79 1.53
N PRO A 43 19.95 14.54 0.35
CA PRO A 43 19.98 13.22 -0.25
C PRO A 43 21.44 12.82 -0.46
N LYS A 44 21.83 11.66 0.04
CA LYS A 44 23.18 11.09 -0.22
C LYS A 44 23.37 10.75 -1.70
N ASP A 45 22.29 10.69 -2.42
CA ASP A 45 22.25 10.34 -3.84
C ASP A 45 21.83 11.57 -4.66
N LYS A 46 22.72 12.03 -5.54
CA LYS A 46 22.47 13.17 -6.44
C LYS A 46 21.37 12.90 -7.48
N GLU A 47 20.94 11.64 -7.61
CA GLU A 47 19.87 11.24 -8.53
C GLU A 47 18.46 11.35 -7.90
N GLN A 48 18.34 11.55 -6.61
CA GLN A 48 17.06 11.80 -5.97
C GLN A 48 16.61 13.24 -6.25
N LEU A 49 15.64 13.38 -7.12
CA LEU A 49 15.16 14.68 -7.62
C LEU A 49 14.32 15.45 -6.59
N SER A 50 13.76 14.76 -5.60
CA SER A 50 12.89 15.34 -4.58
C SER A 50 13.09 14.62 -3.25
N PRO A 51 12.86 15.30 -2.11
CA PRO A 51 12.78 14.63 -0.82
C PRO A 51 11.63 13.59 -0.83
N PRO A 52 11.74 12.52 -0.03
CA PRO A 52 10.72 11.49 0.02
C PRO A 52 9.39 12.04 0.56
N LEU A 53 8.28 11.49 0.05
CA LEU A 53 6.94 11.73 0.57
C LEU A 53 6.67 10.88 1.82
N LEU A 54 5.79 11.36 2.69
CA LEU A 54 5.36 10.63 3.87
C LEU A 54 4.00 9.95 3.66
N SER A 55 4.00 8.62 3.75
CA SER A 55 2.79 7.80 3.83
C SER A 55 2.54 7.36 5.26
N VAL A 56 1.29 7.43 5.71
CA VAL A 56 0.89 6.94 7.04
C VAL A 56 -0.09 5.80 6.91
N ASN A 57 0.27 4.65 7.47
CA ASN A 57 -0.58 3.46 7.50
C ASN A 57 -1.42 3.45 8.77
N THR A 58 -2.69 3.80 8.60
CA THR A 58 -3.75 3.64 9.60
C THR A 58 -5.10 3.55 8.90
N TRP A 59 -6.07 2.90 9.54
CA TRP A 59 -7.44 2.75 9.01
C TRP A 59 -8.51 3.34 9.91
N ARG A 60 -8.15 3.82 11.11
CA ARG A 60 -9.09 4.35 12.11
C ARG A 60 -9.36 5.82 11.87
N PRO A 61 -10.58 6.24 11.51
CA PRO A 61 -10.87 7.65 11.26
C PRO A 61 -10.53 8.58 12.43
N GLU A 62 -10.65 8.08 13.65
CA GLU A 62 -10.31 8.82 14.87
C GLU A 62 -8.79 9.12 14.96
N VAL A 63 -7.95 8.21 14.47
CA VAL A 63 -6.51 8.41 14.34
C VAL A 63 -6.22 9.36 13.19
N VAL A 64 -6.82 9.09 12.00
CA VAL A 64 -6.64 9.88 10.79
C VAL A 64 -6.94 11.36 11.05
N GLU A 65 -8.03 11.68 11.76
CA GLU A 65 -8.40 13.06 12.11
C GLU A 65 -7.32 13.77 12.93
N GLN A 66 -6.54 13.05 13.72
CA GLN A 66 -5.54 13.61 14.63
C GLN A 66 -4.14 13.71 14.02
N ILE A 67 -3.87 12.99 12.91
CA ILE A 67 -2.53 12.91 12.33
C ILE A 67 -2.41 13.55 10.95
N LEU A 68 -3.51 13.72 10.19
CA LEU A 68 -3.44 14.38 8.90
C LEU A 68 -3.12 15.87 9.06
N GLY A 69 -2.18 16.31 8.26
CA GLY A 69 -1.69 17.68 8.22
C GLY A 69 -0.76 17.86 7.02
N PRO A 70 -0.08 19.00 6.89
CA PRO A 70 0.73 19.35 5.71
C PRO A 70 1.95 18.43 5.52
N GLU A 71 2.34 17.66 6.53
CA GLU A 71 3.48 16.74 6.46
C GLU A 71 3.11 15.35 5.93
N VAL A 72 1.80 15.02 5.82
CA VAL A 72 1.34 13.70 5.39
C VAL A 72 0.83 13.76 3.96
N ASP A 73 1.54 13.15 3.03
CA ASP A 73 1.25 13.16 1.61
C ASP A 73 0.25 12.06 1.20
N LEU A 74 0.26 10.92 1.91
CA LEU A 74 -0.53 9.74 1.58
C LEU A 74 -1.09 9.07 2.84
N LEU A 75 -2.39 8.80 2.86
CA LEU A 75 -3.00 7.86 3.79
C LEU A 75 -3.05 6.47 3.16
N ASN A 76 -2.35 5.51 3.77
CA ASN A 76 -2.40 4.10 3.40
C ASN A 76 -3.50 3.40 4.21
N ASP A 77 -4.73 3.40 3.68
CA ASP A 77 -5.90 2.81 4.32
C ASP A 77 -6.07 1.34 3.92
N MET A 78 -5.81 0.45 4.88
CA MET A 78 -5.93 -1.00 4.71
C MET A 78 -7.31 -1.55 5.10
N SER A 79 -8.31 -0.69 5.40
CA SER A 79 -9.66 -1.11 5.83
C SER A 79 -10.61 -1.47 4.69
N ALA A 80 -10.17 -1.35 3.45
CA ALA A 80 -11.04 -1.48 2.26
C ALA A 80 -12.09 -0.35 2.15
N LEU A 81 -11.85 0.80 2.77
CA LEU A 81 -12.72 1.99 2.78
C LEU A 81 -14.19 1.63 3.07
N PRO A 82 -14.53 1.18 4.30
CA PRO A 82 -15.88 0.70 4.63
C PRO A 82 -16.94 1.82 4.57
N ASP A 83 -16.52 3.06 4.76
CA ASP A 83 -17.33 4.27 4.64
C ASP A 83 -16.49 5.45 4.09
N ASN A 84 -17.07 6.63 4.00
CA ASN A 84 -16.41 7.80 3.40
C ASN A 84 -15.59 8.66 4.40
N ARG A 85 -15.51 8.31 5.68
CA ARG A 85 -14.86 9.17 6.70
C ARG A 85 -13.40 9.46 6.39
N ASN A 86 -12.61 8.43 6.08
CA ASN A 86 -11.21 8.62 5.73
C ASN A 86 -11.04 9.39 4.42
N ALA A 87 -11.92 9.17 3.43
CA ALA A 87 -11.89 9.92 2.18
C ALA A 87 -12.20 11.41 2.38
N LEU A 88 -13.20 11.76 3.22
CA LEU A 88 -13.52 13.15 3.58
C LEU A 88 -12.35 13.84 4.30
N LEU A 89 -11.67 13.14 5.22
CA LEU A 89 -10.50 13.66 5.90
C LEU A 89 -9.33 13.89 4.94
N CYS A 90 -9.07 12.95 4.04
CA CYS A 90 -8.06 13.11 2.99
C CYS A 90 -8.36 14.29 2.07
N ALA A 91 -9.60 14.44 1.60
CA ALA A 91 -10.01 15.57 0.78
C ALA A 91 -9.83 16.92 1.50
N LYS A 92 -10.23 17.00 2.77
CA LYS A 92 -10.07 18.19 3.62
C LYS A 92 -8.63 18.64 3.76
N HIS A 93 -7.70 17.66 3.90
CA HIS A 93 -6.27 17.92 4.12
C HIS A 93 -5.44 17.89 2.83
N GLN A 94 -6.06 17.65 1.67
CA GLN A 94 -5.39 17.50 0.37
C GLN A 94 -4.37 16.33 0.36
N THR A 95 -4.59 15.32 1.19
CA THR A 95 -3.78 14.11 1.30
C THR A 95 -4.28 13.08 0.29
N SER A 96 -3.37 12.37 -0.39
CA SER A 96 -3.73 11.24 -1.27
C SER A 96 -4.25 10.06 -0.45
N LEU A 97 -5.09 9.23 -1.06
CA LEU A 97 -5.68 8.05 -0.41
C LEU A 97 -5.30 6.77 -1.17
N LEU A 98 -4.69 5.82 -0.46
CA LEU A 98 -4.54 4.46 -0.95
C LEU A 98 -5.72 3.62 -0.49
N ILE A 99 -6.37 2.94 -1.43
CA ILE A 99 -7.50 2.03 -1.19
C ILE A 99 -7.03 0.61 -1.46
N MET A 100 -6.97 -0.21 -0.39
CA MET A 100 -6.57 -1.61 -0.49
C MET A 100 -7.79 -2.52 -0.63
N HIS A 101 -7.75 -3.44 -1.60
CA HIS A 101 -8.75 -4.50 -1.72
C HIS A 101 -8.58 -5.54 -0.61
N SER A 102 -9.56 -5.61 0.28
CA SER A 102 -9.67 -6.62 1.34
C SER A 102 -11.14 -6.98 1.59
N VAL A 103 -11.36 -7.94 2.48
CA VAL A 103 -12.70 -8.35 2.93
C VAL A 103 -12.79 -8.19 4.44
N GLY A 104 -13.90 -7.64 4.92
CA GLY A 104 -14.16 -7.47 6.35
C GLY A 104 -13.23 -6.45 7.02
N GLN A 105 -13.17 -6.54 8.34
CA GLN A 105 -12.37 -5.62 9.14
C GLN A 105 -10.89 -6.02 9.17
N PRO A 106 -9.97 -5.05 9.27
CA PRO A 106 -8.55 -5.32 9.53
C PRO A 106 -8.37 -6.20 10.77
N LYS A 107 -7.30 -7.01 10.77
CA LYS A 107 -6.94 -7.97 11.85
C LYS A 107 -7.87 -9.16 12.03
N ILE A 108 -8.94 -9.29 11.27
CA ILE A 108 -9.78 -10.51 11.26
C ILE A 108 -9.25 -11.45 10.18
N PRO A 109 -8.93 -12.72 10.51
CA PRO A 109 -8.47 -13.69 9.51
C PRO A 109 -9.58 -14.04 8.51
N HIS A 110 -9.27 -13.99 7.23
CA HIS A 110 -10.16 -14.42 6.14
C HIS A 110 -9.50 -15.55 5.33
N THR A 111 -9.02 -16.59 6.03
CA THR A 111 -8.26 -17.71 5.46
C THR A 111 -9.09 -18.66 4.61
N HIS A 112 -10.41 -18.59 4.69
CA HIS A 112 -11.34 -19.47 3.96
C HIS A 112 -12.15 -18.72 2.89
N GLN A 113 -11.74 -17.50 2.55
CA GLN A 113 -12.40 -16.76 1.47
C GLN A 113 -12.27 -17.51 0.15
N GLN A 114 -13.38 -17.68 -0.55
CA GLN A 114 -13.44 -18.24 -1.89
C GLN A 114 -13.97 -17.19 -2.86
N TRP A 115 -13.24 -16.99 -3.95
CA TRP A 115 -13.60 -15.99 -4.96
C TRP A 115 -14.24 -16.67 -6.18
N ARG A 116 -15.46 -16.28 -6.50
CA ARG A 116 -16.09 -16.60 -7.79
C ARG A 116 -15.85 -15.43 -8.74
N GLY A 117 -14.76 -15.51 -9.53
CA GLY A 117 -14.37 -14.41 -10.43
C GLY A 117 -13.65 -13.27 -9.72
N LEU A 118 -12.50 -13.58 -9.10
CA LEU A 118 -11.69 -12.64 -8.33
C LEU A 118 -11.48 -11.30 -9.05
N MET A 119 -11.02 -11.32 -10.30
CA MET A 119 -10.67 -10.08 -11.03
C MET A 119 -11.90 -9.18 -11.24
N LYS A 120 -13.05 -9.79 -11.58
CA LYS A 120 -14.30 -9.02 -11.69
C LYS A 120 -14.72 -8.44 -10.34
N SER A 121 -14.67 -9.24 -9.28
CA SER A 121 -15.00 -8.77 -7.93
C SER A 121 -14.11 -7.62 -7.48
N MET A 122 -12.81 -7.67 -7.82
CA MET A 122 -11.87 -6.58 -7.53
C MET A 122 -12.16 -5.32 -8.35
N ALA A 123 -12.51 -5.48 -9.63
CA ALA A 123 -12.88 -4.34 -10.47
C ALA A 123 -14.15 -3.65 -9.95
N ASP A 124 -15.20 -4.42 -9.66
CA ASP A 124 -16.45 -3.92 -9.07
C ASP A 124 -16.18 -3.19 -7.74
N PHE A 125 -15.33 -3.77 -6.88
CA PHE A 125 -14.92 -3.16 -5.61
C PHE A 125 -14.21 -1.81 -5.82
N PHE A 126 -13.22 -1.76 -6.70
CA PHE A 126 -12.48 -0.51 -6.93
C PHE A 126 -13.36 0.55 -7.59
N GLU A 127 -14.27 0.16 -8.47
CA GLU A 127 -15.24 1.10 -9.07
C GLU A 127 -16.13 1.72 -7.98
N GLU A 128 -16.66 0.93 -7.05
CA GLU A 128 -17.45 1.40 -5.91
C GLU A 128 -16.62 2.32 -5.00
N LYS A 129 -15.42 1.88 -4.58
CA LYS A 129 -14.62 2.61 -3.59
C LYS A 129 -14.01 3.90 -4.13
N THR A 130 -13.61 3.90 -5.40
CA THR A 130 -13.14 5.15 -6.04
C THR A 130 -14.28 6.15 -6.24
N ALA A 131 -15.51 5.70 -6.52
CA ALA A 131 -16.67 6.58 -6.57
C ALA A 131 -16.92 7.25 -5.20
N ILE A 132 -16.91 6.49 -4.10
CA ILE A 132 -17.01 7.02 -2.73
C ILE A 132 -15.93 8.07 -2.45
N ALA A 133 -14.68 7.80 -2.85
CA ALA A 133 -13.57 8.72 -2.63
C ALA A 133 -13.71 10.01 -3.45
N ILE A 134 -14.14 9.90 -4.70
CA ILE A 134 -14.38 11.07 -5.58
C ILE A 134 -15.56 11.90 -5.06
N GLU A 135 -16.66 11.28 -4.65
CA GLU A 135 -17.81 11.98 -4.03
C GLU A 135 -17.44 12.68 -2.72
N ALA A 136 -16.46 12.15 -1.98
CA ALA A 136 -15.90 12.81 -0.80
C ALA A 136 -15.01 14.03 -1.13
N GLY A 137 -14.68 14.27 -2.39
CA GLY A 137 -13.94 15.45 -2.86
C GLY A 137 -12.50 15.17 -3.29
N LEU A 138 -12.05 13.93 -3.33
CA LEU A 138 -10.72 13.57 -3.88
C LEU A 138 -10.72 13.62 -5.41
N SER A 139 -9.64 14.14 -6.00
CA SER A 139 -9.43 13.99 -7.44
C SER A 139 -8.93 12.57 -7.78
N ARG A 140 -9.07 12.16 -9.04
CA ARG A 140 -8.59 10.83 -9.46
C ARG A 140 -7.10 10.63 -9.25
N GLU A 141 -6.33 11.69 -9.39
CA GLU A 141 -4.87 11.73 -9.23
C GLU A 141 -4.43 11.53 -7.77
N GLN A 142 -5.32 11.76 -6.81
CA GLN A 142 -5.07 11.55 -5.38
C GLN A 142 -5.40 10.13 -4.92
N ILE A 143 -5.93 9.27 -5.78
CA ILE A 143 -6.36 7.91 -5.42
C ILE A 143 -5.36 6.89 -5.96
N ILE A 144 -4.86 6.01 -5.09
CA ILE A 144 -3.96 4.91 -5.42
C ILE A 144 -4.66 3.60 -5.06
N LEU A 145 -4.59 2.59 -5.93
CA LEU A 145 -5.18 1.27 -5.68
C LEU A 145 -4.10 0.29 -5.21
N ASP A 146 -4.45 -0.57 -4.24
CA ASP A 146 -3.65 -1.71 -3.81
C ASP A 146 -4.49 -2.99 -3.94
N PRO A 147 -4.07 -3.98 -4.73
CA PRO A 147 -4.83 -5.20 -4.93
C PRO A 147 -4.87 -6.13 -3.71
N GLY A 148 -4.15 -5.80 -2.63
CA GLY A 148 -4.17 -6.53 -1.36
C GLY A 148 -3.62 -7.95 -1.49
N LEU A 149 -2.39 -8.13 -1.99
CA LEU A 149 -1.71 -9.44 -1.99
C LEU A 149 -1.63 -10.02 -0.59
N ASP A 150 -2.00 -11.29 -0.44
CA ASP A 150 -2.10 -12.05 0.81
C ASP A 150 -3.25 -11.61 1.76
N PHE A 151 -4.08 -10.65 1.36
CA PHE A 151 -5.26 -10.26 2.13
C PHE A 151 -6.52 -10.93 1.59
N ALA A 152 -7.10 -11.84 2.39
CA ALA A 152 -8.26 -12.64 2.02
C ALA A 152 -8.10 -13.40 0.68
N LYS A 153 -6.88 -13.73 0.31
CA LYS A 153 -6.52 -14.42 -0.94
C LYS A 153 -5.61 -15.60 -0.66
N GLN A 154 -5.96 -16.75 -1.24
CA GLN A 154 -5.12 -17.93 -1.20
C GLN A 154 -4.01 -17.85 -2.25
N LYS A 155 -3.08 -18.82 -2.25
CA LYS A 155 -1.95 -18.86 -3.21
C LYS A 155 -2.42 -18.69 -4.65
N GLU A 156 -3.43 -19.47 -5.07
CA GLU A 156 -3.91 -19.45 -6.46
C GLU A 156 -4.59 -18.12 -6.82
N ASP A 157 -5.28 -17.50 -5.85
CA ASP A 157 -5.87 -16.16 -6.02
C ASP A 157 -4.79 -15.09 -6.23
N ASN A 158 -3.72 -15.12 -5.43
CA ASN A 158 -2.58 -14.21 -5.57
C ASN A 158 -1.86 -14.39 -6.91
N LEU A 159 -1.67 -15.64 -7.34
CA LEU A 159 -1.05 -15.93 -8.63
C LEU A 159 -1.93 -15.49 -9.82
N LEU A 160 -3.25 -15.70 -9.73
CA LEU A 160 -4.20 -15.22 -10.72
C LEU A 160 -4.17 -13.68 -10.80
N LEU A 161 -4.24 -13.00 -9.67
CA LEU A 161 -4.16 -11.55 -9.58
C LEU A 161 -2.90 -11.02 -10.26
N LEU A 162 -1.74 -11.61 -9.97
CA LEU A 162 -0.46 -11.20 -10.58
C LEU A 162 -0.44 -11.42 -12.10
N ARG A 163 -0.98 -12.54 -12.59
CA ARG A 163 -1.08 -12.80 -14.04
C ARG A 163 -1.95 -11.79 -14.77
N GLU A 164 -3.09 -11.44 -14.16
CA GLU A 164 -4.14 -10.61 -14.75
C GLU A 164 -4.09 -9.13 -14.29
N LEU A 165 -2.96 -8.70 -13.74
CA LEU A 165 -2.79 -7.37 -13.14
C LEU A 165 -3.16 -6.21 -14.07
N ASN A 166 -2.95 -6.39 -15.37
CA ASN A 166 -3.33 -5.43 -16.40
C ASN A 166 -4.83 -5.07 -16.39
N GLN A 167 -5.72 -5.97 -15.92
CA GLN A 167 -7.14 -5.66 -15.79
C GLN A 167 -7.39 -4.54 -14.78
N LEU A 168 -6.58 -4.48 -13.69
CA LEU A 168 -6.66 -3.40 -12.70
C LEU A 168 -6.02 -2.10 -13.20
N ILE A 169 -4.96 -2.18 -13.99
CA ILE A 169 -4.33 -1.01 -14.63
C ILE A 169 -5.32 -0.29 -15.54
N HIS A 170 -6.18 -1.02 -16.25
CA HIS A 170 -7.20 -0.44 -17.14
C HIS A 170 -8.28 0.38 -16.40
N LEU A 171 -8.37 0.31 -15.07
CA LEU A 171 -9.23 1.20 -14.28
C LEU A 171 -8.75 2.67 -14.32
N GLY A 172 -7.50 2.91 -14.75
CA GLY A 172 -6.94 4.24 -14.97
C GLY A 172 -6.58 4.99 -13.67
N PHE A 173 -6.22 4.25 -12.62
CA PHE A 173 -5.66 4.77 -11.38
C PHE A 173 -4.24 4.24 -11.18
N PRO A 174 -3.36 4.99 -10.49
CA PRO A 174 -2.09 4.43 -10.04
C PRO A 174 -2.28 3.15 -9.23
N LEU A 175 -1.47 2.12 -9.52
CA LEU A 175 -1.51 0.85 -8.80
C LEU A 175 -0.23 0.63 -8.00
N LEU A 176 -0.38 0.39 -6.69
CA LEU A 176 0.68 -0.01 -5.79
C LEU A 176 0.70 -1.52 -5.63
N LEU A 177 1.88 -2.13 -5.71
CA LEU A 177 2.10 -3.54 -5.42
C LEU A 177 2.94 -3.73 -4.16
N PRO A 178 2.35 -4.22 -3.05
CA PRO A 178 3.09 -4.57 -1.84
C PRO A 178 3.66 -5.99 -1.96
N ILE A 179 4.71 -6.16 -2.78
CA ILE A 179 5.23 -7.49 -3.17
C ILE A 179 6.23 -8.09 -2.19
N SER A 180 6.83 -7.27 -1.31
CA SER A 180 8.03 -7.68 -0.60
C SER A 180 7.79 -8.79 0.42
N ARG A 181 8.50 -9.91 0.21
CA ARG A 181 8.57 -11.06 1.12
C ARG A 181 7.22 -11.71 1.41
N LYS A 182 6.26 -11.53 0.51
CA LYS A 182 4.88 -12.02 0.63
C LYS A 182 4.79 -13.54 0.76
N THR A 183 3.68 -13.99 1.36
CA THR A 183 3.42 -15.43 1.58
C THR A 183 3.39 -16.18 0.26
N VAL A 184 2.76 -15.63 -0.77
CA VAL A 184 2.70 -16.24 -2.10
C VAL A 184 4.10 -16.54 -2.69
N ILE A 185 5.13 -15.72 -2.39
CA ILE A 185 6.52 -15.99 -2.79
C ILE A 185 7.05 -17.21 -2.03
N GLY A 186 6.82 -17.25 -0.70
CA GLY A 186 7.25 -18.37 0.12
C GLY A 186 6.65 -19.70 -0.32
N GLU A 187 5.35 -19.69 -0.63
CA GLU A 187 4.62 -20.86 -1.13
C GLU A 187 5.07 -21.29 -2.54
N ALA A 188 5.47 -20.34 -3.38
CA ALA A 188 5.99 -20.65 -4.72
C ALA A 188 7.40 -21.23 -4.70
N LEU A 189 8.21 -20.83 -3.72
CA LEU A 189 9.62 -21.22 -3.59
C LEU A 189 9.88 -22.31 -2.55
N ASP A 190 8.85 -22.70 -1.77
CA ASP A 190 8.99 -23.55 -0.57
C ASP A 190 9.95 -22.93 0.46
N ILE A 191 9.83 -21.62 0.71
CA ILE A 191 10.66 -20.87 1.65
C ILE A 191 9.80 -20.28 2.77
N GLU A 192 9.96 -20.81 3.99
CA GLU A 192 9.24 -20.34 5.18
C GLU A 192 9.74 -18.97 5.68
N ASP A 193 11.07 -18.76 5.75
CA ASP A 193 11.66 -17.52 6.26
C ASP A 193 11.47 -16.36 5.28
N PRO A 194 10.66 -15.32 5.63
CA PRO A 194 10.46 -14.19 4.73
C PRO A 194 11.73 -13.46 4.32
N ARG A 195 12.77 -13.44 5.18
CA ARG A 195 14.05 -12.76 4.91
C ARG A 195 14.83 -13.39 3.76
N LYS A 196 14.50 -14.63 3.39
CA LYS A 196 15.12 -15.37 2.28
C LYS A 196 14.36 -15.22 0.95
N ARG A 197 13.29 -14.40 0.91
CA ARG A 197 12.41 -14.24 -0.26
C ARG A 197 12.76 -13.05 -1.16
N ASP A 198 13.93 -12.42 -0.98
CA ASP A 198 14.26 -11.19 -1.72
C ASP A 198 14.41 -11.44 -3.23
N ALA A 199 14.95 -12.59 -3.65
CA ALA A 199 15.02 -12.96 -5.07
C ALA A 199 13.61 -13.08 -5.71
N GLY A 200 12.65 -13.69 -5.01
CA GLY A 200 11.26 -13.75 -5.44
C GLY A 200 10.59 -12.36 -5.45
N THR A 201 10.96 -11.50 -4.51
CA THR A 201 10.51 -10.10 -4.51
C THR A 201 10.96 -9.37 -5.78
N LEU A 202 12.23 -9.51 -6.19
CA LEU A 202 12.75 -8.91 -7.42
C LEU A 202 12.05 -9.46 -8.68
N ALA A 203 11.76 -10.75 -8.72
CA ALA A 203 11.00 -11.35 -9.82
C ALA A 203 9.59 -10.75 -9.93
N LEU A 204 8.89 -10.56 -8.81
CA LEU A 204 7.58 -9.91 -8.79
C LEU A 204 7.66 -8.41 -9.10
N LEU A 205 8.74 -7.73 -8.71
CA LEU A 205 8.98 -6.33 -9.08
C LEU A 205 9.09 -6.20 -10.60
N ALA A 206 9.95 -6.99 -11.24
CA ALA A 206 10.12 -6.98 -12.69
C ALA A 206 8.80 -7.33 -13.41
N HIS A 207 8.06 -8.32 -12.91
CA HIS A 207 6.74 -8.67 -13.42
C HIS A 207 5.75 -7.51 -13.29
N GLY A 208 5.70 -6.87 -12.12
CA GLY A 208 4.81 -5.73 -11.86
C GLY A 208 5.10 -4.54 -12.78
N VAL A 209 6.39 -4.20 -13.01
CA VAL A 209 6.81 -3.17 -13.96
C VAL A 209 6.32 -3.51 -15.37
N HIS A 210 6.56 -4.75 -15.82
CA HIS A 210 6.11 -5.20 -17.15
C HIS A 210 4.58 -5.16 -17.31
N LYS A 211 3.83 -5.39 -16.22
CA LYS A 211 2.36 -5.33 -16.20
C LYS A 211 1.80 -3.92 -16.02
N GLY A 212 2.64 -2.90 -15.80
CA GLY A 212 2.24 -1.51 -15.68
C GLY A 212 1.93 -1.03 -14.26
N ALA A 213 2.38 -1.72 -13.21
CA ALA A 213 2.28 -1.21 -11.84
C ALA A 213 3.16 0.03 -11.66
N HIS A 214 2.70 0.98 -10.84
CA HIS A 214 3.28 2.30 -10.70
C HIS A 214 4.15 2.45 -9.45
N LEU A 215 3.73 1.82 -8.34
CA LEU A 215 4.39 1.92 -7.04
C LEU A 215 4.69 0.52 -6.49
N PHE A 216 5.80 0.39 -5.77
CA PHE A 216 6.22 -0.87 -5.15
C PHE A 216 6.56 -0.64 -3.68
N ARG A 217 5.85 -1.33 -2.77
CA ARG A 217 6.16 -1.28 -1.35
C ARG A 217 7.10 -2.44 -1.00
N VAL A 218 8.32 -2.10 -0.60
CA VAL A 218 9.41 -3.07 -0.42
C VAL A 218 10.16 -2.86 0.90
N HIS A 219 10.84 -3.91 1.41
CA HIS A 219 11.71 -3.82 2.59
C HIS A 219 13.17 -3.51 2.22
N ASN A 220 13.67 -4.13 1.15
CA ASN A 220 15.04 -3.93 0.67
C ASN A 220 15.02 -2.90 -0.47
N THR A 221 14.97 -1.62 -0.09
CA THR A 221 14.85 -0.50 -1.04
C THR A 221 16.03 -0.39 -1.97
N GLU A 222 17.26 -0.59 -1.46
CA GLU A 222 18.48 -0.47 -2.26
C GLU A 222 18.47 -1.47 -3.43
N THR A 223 18.25 -2.76 -3.14
CA THR A 223 18.25 -3.80 -4.18
C THR A 223 17.10 -3.61 -5.17
N CYS A 224 15.92 -3.21 -4.70
CA CYS A 224 14.77 -2.95 -5.56
C CYS A 224 14.98 -1.71 -6.44
N TRP A 225 15.59 -0.64 -5.90
CA TRP A 225 15.94 0.54 -6.66
C TRP A 225 16.95 0.22 -7.79
N GLN A 226 18.00 -0.56 -7.50
CA GLN A 226 18.95 -1.02 -8.52
C GLN A 226 18.25 -1.81 -9.63
N ALA A 227 17.33 -2.70 -9.27
CA ALA A 227 16.54 -3.47 -10.24
C ALA A 227 15.65 -2.56 -11.10
N LEU A 228 14.97 -1.57 -10.50
CA LEU A 228 14.17 -0.59 -11.24
C LEU A 228 15.02 0.24 -12.20
N LYS A 229 16.22 0.64 -11.81
CA LYS A 229 17.15 1.36 -12.70
C LYS A 229 17.52 0.53 -13.94
N VAL A 230 17.79 -0.77 -13.76
CA VAL A 230 18.06 -1.67 -14.90
C VAL A 230 16.82 -1.82 -15.77
N LEU A 231 15.63 -2.04 -15.19
CA LEU A 231 14.39 -2.19 -15.95
C LEU A 231 14.02 -0.93 -16.74
N SER A 232 14.29 0.27 -16.20
CA SER A 232 14.03 1.53 -16.91
C SER A 232 15.04 1.85 -18.01
N ALA A 233 16.14 1.12 -18.11
CA ALA A 233 17.12 1.26 -19.18
C ALA A 233 16.86 0.30 -20.37
N LEU A 234 15.92 -0.65 -20.21
CA LEU A 234 15.50 -1.60 -21.26
C LEU A 234 14.32 -1.09 -22.07
#